data_73e9cebbb80c79b91148a2f629259d7f
#
_entry.id   73e9cebbb80c79b91148a2f629259d7f
#
_cell.length_a   1.000
_cell.length_b   1.000
_cell.length_c   1.000
_cell.angle_alpha   90.00
_cell.angle_beta   90.00
_cell.angle_gamma   90.00
#
_symmetry.space_group_name_H-M   'P 1'
#
loop_
_entity.id
_entity.type
_entity.pdbx_description
1 polymer ?
#
loop_
_entity_poly.entity_id
_entity_poly.type
_entity_poly.pdbx_seq_one_letter_code
_entity_poly.pdbx_strand_id
1 'polypeptide(L)'
;MQAYHPPGNGLQYTEPERQAHWKHFISKEIFATPGHFAPSAWAEHIPFAFWLVQSLQPGCLVELGTHYGVSYFAFCQAVKNMQLATRCYAVDTWMGDEHAGFYGDDVFAQVEISNEQFSEFSTLYRLSFDEAALLFENGSIDVLHIDGLHTYEAVKHDFENWLPKISKKGVVLFHDIAVKEKDFGVYRFWEELKLQYASFEFEHGYGLGVLVVGEQVPENAAPLFTLSSYPATKNTVQHIYKRLGSLYGLEQTTKPATVNALPIPGTSAAPGMAAETPPAENNPADNAGIEVLDCISIQVFWKEEHGIFTEKNSVTRQVPLQPEIAQVSIPVTGFTAGVTQIRLDPATAAGFFYLHAVFVTGENDTVLMSWEDIRRNWSSGNLLLTKSTIVENACLSISLTGDPMIEFSLDAPLPVDENGIHIHLTVSGLQPGTLRQELSQLSVNALMP
;
A
#
# COMPACT_ATOMS: atom_id res chain seq x y z
N MET A 1 18.67 -10.44 -27.61
CA MET A 1 18.53 -10.13 -26.18
C MET A 1 18.37 -11.43 -25.43
N GLN A 2 19.22 -11.74 -24.45
CA GLN A 2 19.03 -12.90 -23.59
C GLN A 2 18.01 -12.53 -22.53
N ALA A 3 16.97 -13.35 -22.35
CA ALA A 3 16.01 -13.18 -21.28
C ALA A 3 16.75 -13.20 -19.92
N TYR A 4 16.44 -12.23 -19.06
CA TYR A 4 16.91 -12.20 -17.68
C TYR A 4 16.35 -13.44 -16.97
N HIS A 5 17.23 -14.36 -16.62
CA HIS A 5 16.96 -15.41 -15.66
C HIS A 5 17.54 -14.94 -14.32
N PRO A 6 16.73 -14.77 -13.25
CA PRO A 6 17.27 -14.47 -11.94
C PRO A 6 18.27 -15.55 -11.57
N PRO A 7 19.41 -15.19 -10.93
CA PRO A 7 20.42 -16.17 -10.53
C PRO A 7 19.77 -17.22 -9.66
N GLY A 8 19.79 -18.47 -10.12
CA GLY A 8 19.18 -19.63 -9.48
C GLY A 8 19.95 -20.11 -8.26
N ASN A 9 20.24 -19.20 -7.32
CA ASN A 9 20.59 -19.57 -5.95
C ASN A 9 19.28 -19.70 -5.19
N GLY A 10 18.68 -20.88 -5.26
CA GLY A 10 17.55 -21.26 -4.44
C GLY A 10 17.93 -21.22 -2.96
N LEU A 11 17.85 -20.02 -2.37
CA LEU A 11 17.74 -19.88 -0.94
C LEU A 11 16.47 -20.63 -0.55
N GLN A 12 16.63 -21.83 0.01
CA GLN A 12 15.53 -22.58 0.61
C GLN A 12 15.20 -21.90 1.93
N TYR A 13 14.28 -20.92 1.86
CA TYR A 13 13.74 -20.31 3.06
C TYR A 13 12.83 -21.29 3.78
N THR A 14 12.95 -21.37 5.09
CA THR A 14 11.98 -22.04 5.95
C THR A 14 10.62 -21.34 5.89
N GLU A 15 9.53 -22.01 6.25
CA GLU A 15 8.19 -21.42 6.24
C GLU A 15 8.10 -20.09 7.03
N PRO A 16 8.71 -19.94 8.22
CA PRO A 16 8.77 -18.65 8.93
C PRO A 16 9.57 -17.58 8.17
N GLU A 17 10.65 -17.94 7.47
CA GLU A 17 11.42 -16.99 6.66
C GLU A 17 10.64 -16.55 5.44
N ARG A 18 9.83 -17.43 4.83
CA ARG A 18 8.94 -17.11 3.71
C ARG A 18 7.84 -16.13 4.14
N GLN A 19 7.25 -16.32 5.33
CA GLN A 19 6.25 -15.41 5.87
C GLN A 19 6.82 -14.03 6.23
N ALA A 20 8.10 -13.90 6.51
CA ALA A 20 8.76 -12.64 6.83
C ALA A 20 9.14 -11.80 5.59
N HIS A 21 9.09 -12.34 4.37
CA HIS A 21 9.55 -11.65 3.16
C HIS A 21 8.79 -10.35 2.85
N TRP A 22 7.51 -10.24 3.20
CA TRP A 22 6.75 -9.01 3.00
C TRP A 22 7.30 -7.81 3.80
N LYS A 23 8.07 -8.03 4.88
CA LYS A 23 8.69 -6.97 5.67
C LYS A 23 9.66 -6.10 4.86
N HIS A 24 10.26 -6.62 3.79
CA HIS A 24 11.10 -5.84 2.88
C HIS A 24 10.33 -4.71 2.17
N PHE A 25 8.99 -4.84 2.08
CA PHE A 25 8.13 -3.89 1.42
C PHE A 25 7.51 -2.87 2.38
N ILE A 26 7.89 -2.93 3.66
CA ILE A 26 7.42 -2.03 4.70
C ILE A 26 8.58 -1.16 5.15
N SER A 27 8.44 0.14 4.98
CA SER A 27 9.36 1.15 5.50
C SER A 27 8.56 2.31 6.08
N LYS A 28 9.19 3.16 6.88
CA LYS A 28 8.51 4.36 7.39
C LYS A 28 8.03 5.29 6.27
N GLU A 29 8.71 5.26 5.13
CA GLU A 29 8.43 6.15 4.01
C GLU A 29 7.07 5.88 3.36
N ILE A 30 6.63 4.62 3.30
CA ILE A 30 5.33 4.28 2.69
C ILE A 30 4.13 4.83 3.49
N PHE A 31 4.35 5.29 4.72
CA PHE A 31 3.34 5.92 5.58
C PHE A 31 3.41 7.46 5.54
N ALA A 32 4.29 8.02 4.72
CA ALA A 32 4.41 9.48 4.62
C ALA A 32 3.13 10.10 4.05
N THR A 33 2.67 11.18 4.66
CA THR A 33 1.51 11.93 4.15
C THR A 33 1.89 12.67 2.88
N PRO A 34 1.16 12.48 1.75
CA PRO A 34 1.39 13.25 0.54
C PRO A 34 1.21 14.76 0.79
N GLY A 35 2.11 15.56 0.27
CA GLY A 35 2.03 17.02 0.32
C GLY A 35 1.22 17.63 -0.82
N HIS A 36 0.96 16.86 -1.88
CA HIS A 36 0.22 17.27 -3.05
C HIS A 36 -1.01 16.38 -3.27
N PHE A 37 -2.15 17.00 -3.52
CA PHE A 37 -3.43 16.32 -3.73
C PHE A 37 -4.16 16.91 -4.92
N ALA A 38 -4.58 16.04 -5.83
CA ALA A 38 -5.53 16.33 -6.89
C ALA A 38 -6.34 15.04 -7.19
N PRO A 39 -7.52 15.11 -7.79
CA PRO A 39 -8.24 13.92 -8.25
C PRO A 39 -7.38 13.10 -9.21
N SER A 40 -7.11 11.84 -8.85
CA SER A 40 -6.29 10.94 -9.66
C SER A 40 -6.46 9.50 -9.20
N ALA A 41 -6.61 8.56 -10.14
CA ALA A 41 -6.56 7.14 -9.87
C ALA A 41 -5.19 6.70 -9.32
N TRP A 42 -4.13 7.44 -9.65
CA TRP A 42 -2.79 7.18 -9.19
C TRP A 42 -2.57 7.38 -7.68
N ALA A 43 -3.50 8.09 -7.01
CA ALA A 43 -3.41 8.34 -5.58
C ALA A 43 -3.22 7.07 -4.74
N GLU A 44 -3.80 5.95 -5.18
CA GLU A 44 -3.66 4.67 -4.48
C GLU A 44 -2.25 4.07 -4.60
N HIS A 45 -1.40 4.54 -5.52
CA HIS A 45 -0.03 4.07 -5.70
C HIS A 45 1.02 4.93 -4.98
N ILE A 46 0.63 6.03 -4.34
CA ILE A 46 1.55 6.93 -3.62
C ILE A 46 2.45 6.19 -2.62
N PRO A 47 1.95 5.27 -1.76
CA PRO A 47 2.83 4.52 -0.87
C PRO A 47 3.91 3.72 -1.60
N PHE A 48 3.56 3.18 -2.78
CA PHE A 48 4.51 2.44 -3.59
C PHE A 48 5.57 3.36 -4.22
N ALA A 49 5.21 4.58 -4.64
CA ALA A 49 6.18 5.56 -5.10
C ALA A 49 7.28 5.84 -4.07
N PHE A 50 6.90 6.01 -2.80
CA PHE A 50 7.85 6.21 -1.71
C PHE A 50 8.78 5.01 -1.51
N TRP A 51 8.22 3.79 -1.50
CA TRP A 51 9.01 2.58 -1.41
C TRP A 51 9.96 2.40 -2.59
N LEU A 52 9.47 2.67 -3.81
CA LEU A 52 10.26 2.51 -5.02
C LEU A 52 11.48 3.44 -5.04
N VAL A 53 11.25 4.73 -4.75
CA VAL A 53 12.34 5.72 -4.67
C VAL A 53 13.35 5.34 -3.60
N GLN A 54 12.91 4.88 -2.43
CA GLN A 54 13.78 4.39 -1.37
C GLN A 54 14.62 3.19 -1.81
N SER A 55 13.99 2.24 -2.49
CA SER A 55 14.65 0.98 -2.87
C SER A 55 15.60 1.15 -4.05
N LEU A 56 15.27 2.01 -5.00
CA LEU A 56 16.07 2.23 -6.20
C LEU A 56 17.13 3.33 -6.03
N GLN A 57 16.88 4.34 -5.21
CA GLN A 57 17.70 5.54 -5.08
C GLN A 57 18.14 6.07 -6.45
N PRO A 58 17.20 6.42 -7.35
CA PRO A 58 17.50 6.74 -8.73
C PRO A 58 18.32 8.03 -8.83
N GLY A 59 19.24 8.10 -9.77
CA GLY A 59 19.92 9.36 -10.12
C GLY A 59 19.06 10.24 -11.02
N CYS A 60 18.24 9.61 -11.88
CA CYS A 60 17.33 10.29 -12.80
C CYS A 60 15.98 9.59 -12.84
N LEU A 61 14.91 10.37 -12.62
CA LEU A 61 13.51 9.94 -12.71
C LEU A 61 12.79 10.83 -13.73
N VAL A 62 12.08 10.20 -14.66
CA VAL A 62 11.28 10.88 -15.69
C VAL A 62 9.86 10.35 -15.66
N GLU A 63 8.89 11.26 -15.76
CA GLU A 63 7.48 10.94 -15.95
C GLU A 63 6.98 11.50 -17.28
N LEU A 64 6.24 10.69 -18.02
CA LEU A 64 5.55 11.01 -19.26
C LEU A 64 4.04 11.01 -19.00
N GLY A 65 3.40 12.20 -19.11
CA GLY A 65 2.00 12.39 -18.74
C GLY A 65 1.86 12.73 -17.25
N THR A 66 1.92 14.00 -16.93
CA THR A 66 1.96 14.48 -15.54
C THR A 66 0.61 14.98 -15.06
N HIS A 67 -0.22 15.53 -15.96
CA HIS A 67 -1.53 16.10 -15.65
C HIS A 67 -1.46 17.05 -14.44
N TYR A 68 -2.16 16.75 -13.33
CA TYR A 68 -2.10 17.53 -12.09
C TYR A 68 -0.89 17.16 -11.19
N GLY A 69 -0.07 16.20 -11.57
CA GLY A 69 1.20 15.87 -10.90
C GLY A 69 1.08 15.00 -9.65
N VAL A 70 0.03 14.23 -9.47
CA VAL A 70 -0.14 13.39 -8.25
C VAL A 70 0.99 12.36 -8.13
N SER A 71 1.27 11.61 -9.18
CA SER A 71 2.39 10.66 -9.27
C SER A 71 3.73 11.35 -9.17
N TYR A 72 3.93 12.36 -9.98
CA TYR A 72 5.19 13.10 -10.07
C TYR A 72 5.61 13.71 -8.74
N PHE A 73 4.70 14.41 -8.07
CA PHE A 73 5.02 15.03 -6.79
C PHE A 73 5.12 14.03 -5.65
N ALA A 74 4.51 12.84 -5.76
CA ALA A 74 4.79 11.74 -4.83
C ALA A 74 6.26 11.28 -4.94
N PHE A 75 6.79 11.10 -6.15
CA PHE A 75 8.20 10.80 -6.37
C PHE A 75 9.10 11.95 -5.89
N CYS A 76 8.79 13.20 -6.23
CA CYS A 76 9.58 14.35 -5.80
C CYS A 76 9.60 14.48 -4.26
N GLN A 77 8.47 14.25 -3.60
CA GLN A 77 8.40 14.26 -2.14
C GLN A 77 9.24 13.15 -1.52
N ALA A 78 9.22 11.94 -2.10
CA ALA A 78 10.06 10.84 -1.66
C ALA A 78 11.55 11.20 -1.77
N VAL A 79 11.98 11.76 -2.90
CA VAL A 79 13.35 12.24 -3.12
C VAL A 79 13.74 13.28 -2.07
N LYS A 80 12.87 14.28 -1.83
CA LYS A 80 13.10 15.34 -0.84
C LYS A 80 13.19 14.80 0.58
N ASN A 81 12.25 13.94 0.99
CA ASN A 81 12.21 13.38 2.35
C ASN A 81 13.46 12.55 2.67
N MET A 82 13.98 11.85 1.69
CA MET A 82 15.16 10.99 1.81
C MET A 82 16.48 11.73 1.49
N GLN A 83 16.40 13.01 1.11
CA GLN A 83 17.54 13.84 0.76
C GLN A 83 18.43 13.22 -0.35
N LEU A 84 17.80 12.62 -1.36
CA LEU A 84 18.51 11.99 -2.48
C LEU A 84 19.00 13.04 -3.48
N ALA A 85 20.08 12.72 -4.18
CA ALA A 85 20.62 13.56 -5.27
C ALA A 85 19.92 13.29 -6.63
N THR A 86 18.70 12.81 -6.60
CA THR A 86 17.90 12.47 -7.79
C THR A 86 17.52 13.74 -8.55
N ARG A 87 17.59 13.69 -9.89
CA ARG A 87 16.97 14.67 -10.77
C ARG A 87 15.64 14.14 -11.27
N CYS A 88 14.58 14.93 -11.11
CA CYS A 88 13.23 14.59 -11.52
C CYS A 88 12.79 15.45 -12.70
N TYR A 89 12.15 14.85 -13.68
CA TYR A 89 11.65 15.50 -14.87
C TYR A 89 10.22 15.09 -15.15
N ALA A 90 9.32 16.06 -15.27
CA ALA A 90 7.95 15.85 -15.74
C ALA A 90 7.85 16.30 -17.19
N VAL A 91 7.30 15.45 -18.04
CA VAL A 91 7.09 15.75 -19.46
C VAL A 91 5.62 15.65 -19.76
N ASP A 92 5.02 16.75 -20.17
CA ASP A 92 3.60 16.84 -20.58
C ASP A 92 3.43 18.05 -21.52
N THR A 93 2.52 17.99 -22.44
CA THR A 93 2.10 19.18 -23.20
C THR A 93 1.19 20.09 -22.38
N TRP A 94 0.57 19.57 -21.35
CA TRP A 94 -0.50 20.16 -20.56
C TRP A 94 -1.64 20.70 -21.43
N MET A 95 -1.99 19.93 -22.47
CA MET A 95 -3.14 20.21 -23.33
C MET A 95 -4.25 19.16 -23.17
N GLY A 96 -3.93 18.02 -22.51
CA GLY A 96 -4.83 16.88 -22.39
C GLY A 96 -4.95 16.07 -23.67
N ASP A 97 -5.80 15.05 -23.62
CA ASP A 97 -6.07 14.13 -24.72
C ASP A 97 -7.53 13.61 -24.68
N GLU A 98 -7.85 12.64 -25.55
CA GLU A 98 -9.19 12.05 -25.63
C GLU A 98 -9.57 11.20 -24.41
N HIS A 99 -8.59 10.69 -23.64
CA HIS A 99 -8.81 9.88 -22.45
C HIS A 99 -8.84 10.70 -21.16
N ALA A 100 -7.86 11.59 -20.97
CA ALA A 100 -7.76 12.47 -19.81
C ALA A 100 -8.72 13.66 -19.86
N GLY A 101 -9.28 13.96 -21.05
CA GLY A 101 -9.99 15.20 -21.35
C GLY A 101 -9.02 16.32 -21.71
N PHE A 102 -9.54 17.35 -22.40
CA PHE A 102 -8.73 18.52 -22.78
C PHE A 102 -8.75 19.55 -21.67
N TYR A 103 -7.59 20.08 -21.34
CA TYR A 103 -7.36 21.13 -20.34
C TYR A 103 -6.33 22.13 -20.85
N GLY A 104 -6.07 23.19 -20.12
CA GLY A 104 -5.24 24.29 -20.61
C GLY A 104 -4.21 24.80 -19.61
N ASP A 105 -3.82 26.05 -19.82
CA ASP A 105 -2.76 26.72 -19.06
C ASP A 105 -3.02 26.79 -17.55
N ASP A 106 -4.26 26.68 -17.11
CA ASP A 106 -4.66 26.67 -15.71
C ASP A 106 -4.17 25.44 -14.94
N VAL A 107 -4.15 24.26 -15.60
CA VAL A 107 -3.58 23.04 -15.02
C VAL A 107 -2.07 23.18 -14.92
N PHE A 108 -1.41 23.61 -15.98
CA PHE A 108 0.05 23.82 -15.97
C PHE A 108 0.47 24.81 -14.88
N ALA A 109 -0.23 25.96 -14.75
CA ALA A 109 0.07 26.96 -13.72
C ALA A 109 -0.03 26.38 -12.29
N GLN A 110 -1.01 25.49 -12.02
CA GLN A 110 -1.11 24.81 -10.73
C GLN A 110 0.06 23.86 -10.48
N VAL A 111 0.49 23.15 -11.52
CA VAL A 111 1.63 22.25 -11.45
C VAL A 111 2.93 23.05 -11.23
N GLU A 112 3.11 24.19 -11.89
CA GLU A 112 4.26 25.09 -11.67
C GLU A 112 4.34 25.55 -10.21
N ILE A 113 3.22 26.03 -9.65
CA ILE A 113 3.15 26.41 -8.22
C ILE A 113 3.51 25.25 -7.31
N SER A 114 2.98 24.07 -7.58
CA SER A 114 3.28 22.88 -6.78
C SER A 114 4.75 22.46 -6.89
N ASN A 115 5.38 22.70 -8.04
CA ASN A 115 6.78 22.38 -8.31
C ASN A 115 7.77 23.33 -7.63
N GLU A 116 7.38 24.53 -7.23
CA GLU A 116 8.29 25.51 -6.61
C GLU A 116 9.07 24.91 -5.43
N GLN A 117 8.42 24.11 -4.60
CA GLN A 117 9.03 23.47 -3.44
C GLN A 117 10.06 22.37 -3.79
N PHE A 118 10.14 21.96 -5.06
CA PHE A 118 11.03 20.92 -5.59
C PHE A 118 12.00 21.47 -6.65
N SER A 119 11.98 22.78 -6.95
CA SER A 119 12.69 23.42 -8.05
C SER A 119 14.21 23.23 -8.05
N GLU A 120 14.82 22.86 -6.92
CA GLU A 120 16.24 22.56 -6.82
C GLU A 120 16.66 21.30 -7.62
N PHE A 121 15.71 20.34 -7.80
CA PHE A 121 16.00 19.07 -8.46
C PHE A 121 14.91 18.61 -9.43
N SER A 122 13.83 19.33 -9.56
CA SER A 122 12.67 19.04 -10.42
C SER A 122 12.60 20.05 -11.58
N THR A 123 12.32 19.53 -12.78
CA THR A 123 12.15 20.32 -14.01
C THR A 123 10.88 19.87 -14.74
N LEU A 124 10.06 20.84 -15.13
CA LEU A 124 8.87 20.60 -15.94
C LEU A 124 9.21 20.91 -17.41
N TYR A 125 9.00 19.95 -18.29
CA TYR A 125 9.13 20.11 -19.74
C TYR A 125 7.76 20.13 -20.39
N ARG A 126 7.32 21.31 -20.83
CA ARG A 126 6.07 21.48 -21.59
C ARG A 126 6.32 21.17 -23.07
N LEU A 127 6.52 19.89 -23.36
CA LEU A 127 6.89 19.35 -24.67
C LEU A 127 6.11 18.07 -24.95
N SER A 128 6.06 17.65 -26.20
CA SER A 128 5.69 16.28 -26.55
C SER A 128 6.75 15.29 -26.04
N PHE A 129 6.36 14.02 -25.86
CA PHE A 129 7.30 12.99 -25.39
C PHE A 129 8.44 12.78 -26.37
N ASP A 130 8.19 12.89 -27.70
CA ASP A 130 9.22 12.75 -28.72
C ASP A 130 10.24 13.89 -28.68
N GLU A 131 9.77 15.14 -28.53
CA GLU A 131 10.68 16.29 -28.38
C GLU A 131 11.51 16.19 -27.11
N ALA A 132 10.90 15.82 -26.00
CA ALA A 132 11.59 15.70 -24.73
C ALA A 132 12.63 14.56 -24.74
N ALA A 133 12.38 13.45 -25.46
CA ALA A 133 13.34 12.35 -25.56
C ALA A 133 14.70 12.78 -26.13
N LEU A 134 14.73 13.83 -26.92
CA LEU A 134 15.97 14.39 -27.48
C LEU A 134 16.86 15.09 -26.43
N LEU A 135 16.29 15.44 -25.29
CA LEU A 135 16.99 16.12 -24.19
C LEU A 135 17.75 15.16 -23.27
N PHE A 136 17.49 13.87 -23.38
CA PHE A 136 18.08 12.84 -22.52
C PHE A 136 19.15 12.03 -23.25
N GLU A 137 20.25 11.78 -22.57
CA GLU A 137 21.30 10.90 -23.07
C GLU A 137 20.87 9.42 -23.00
N ASN A 138 21.40 8.59 -23.89
CA ASN A 138 21.15 7.15 -23.83
C ASN A 138 21.72 6.56 -22.52
N GLY A 139 20.93 5.72 -21.86
CA GLY A 139 21.34 5.05 -20.63
C GLY A 139 21.37 5.96 -19.39
N SER A 140 20.66 7.10 -19.39
CA SER A 140 20.70 8.09 -18.31
C SER A 140 19.55 7.98 -17.30
N ILE A 141 18.44 7.30 -17.63
CA ILE A 141 17.21 7.27 -16.83
C ILE A 141 17.13 5.99 -16.00
N ASP A 142 17.03 6.15 -14.69
CA ASP A 142 16.88 5.03 -13.75
C ASP A 142 15.43 4.64 -13.47
N VAL A 143 14.52 5.62 -13.51
CA VAL A 143 13.07 5.38 -13.40
C VAL A 143 12.36 6.15 -14.50
N LEU A 144 11.58 5.46 -15.31
CA LEU A 144 10.67 6.05 -16.28
C LEU A 144 9.24 5.65 -15.91
N HIS A 145 8.36 6.62 -15.73
CA HIS A 145 6.92 6.40 -15.54
C HIS A 145 6.19 6.82 -16.81
N ILE A 146 5.43 5.90 -17.42
CA ILE A 146 4.64 6.13 -18.63
C ILE A 146 3.17 6.15 -18.25
N ASP A 147 2.53 7.32 -18.37
CA ASP A 147 1.14 7.60 -18.04
C ASP A 147 0.54 8.62 -19.03
N GLY A 148 0.79 8.41 -20.33
CA GLY A 148 0.32 9.25 -21.43
C GLY A 148 -0.97 8.75 -22.05
N LEU A 149 -1.12 8.92 -23.38
CA LEU A 149 -2.29 8.42 -24.11
C LEU A 149 -2.36 6.90 -24.08
N HIS A 150 -3.45 6.35 -23.59
CA HIS A 150 -3.59 4.95 -23.18
C HIS A 150 -3.90 3.97 -24.32
N THR A 151 -3.81 4.37 -25.60
CA THR A 151 -3.95 3.40 -26.71
C THR A 151 -2.74 2.48 -26.79
N TYR A 152 -2.92 1.28 -27.37
CA TYR A 152 -1.83 0.32 -27.54
C TYR A 152 -0.67 0.91 -28.36
N GLU A 153 -1.00 1.62 -29.44
CA GLU A 153 -0.03 2.21 -30.35
C GLU A 153 0.77 3.34 -29.66
N ALA A 154 0.10 4.18 -28.87
CA ALA A 154 0.75 5.30 -28.17
C ALA A 154 1.70 4.78 -27.09
N VAL A 155 1.23 3.92 -26.18
CA VAL A 155 2.08 3.40 -25.09
C VAL A 155 3.27 2.59 -25.61
N LYS A 156 3.08 1.86 -26.71
CA LYS A 156 4.15 1.11 -27.37
C LYS A 156 5.19 2.07 -27.99
N HIS A 157 4.72 3.10 -28.69
CA HIS A 157 5.58 4.13 -29.28
C HIS A 157 6.42 4.82 -28.18
N ASP A 158 5.78 5.25 -27.10
CA ASP A 158 6.45 5.90 -25.99
C ASP A 158 7.52 5.01 -25.39
N PHE A 159 7.19 3.76 -25.09
CA PHE A 159 8.17 2.81 -24.56
C PHE A 159 9.34 2.57 -25.52
N GLU A 160 9.06 2.29 -26.78
CA GLU A 160 10.12 2.00 -27.79
C GLU A 160 11.04 3.23 -28.01
N ASN A 161 10.48 4.44 -28.00
CA ASN A 161 11.25 5.68 -28.19
C ASN A 161 12.11 6.01 -26.96
N TRP A 162 11.61 5.74 -25.75
CA TRP A 162 12.34 6.03 -24.52
C TRP A 162 13.24 4.88 -24.04
N LEU A 163 13.06 3.66 -24.56
CA LEU A 163 13.85 2.48 -24.20
C LEU A 163 15.39 2.70 -24.29
N PRO A 164 15.95 3.35 -25.34
CA PRO A 164 17.39 3.63 -25.39
C PRO A 164 17.90 4.55 -24.28
N LYS A 165 17.01 5.34 -23.64
CA LYS A 165 17.35 6.28 -22.57
C LYS A 165 17.46 5.61 -21.20
N ILE A 166 16.91 4.40 -21.07
CA ILE A 166 16.90 3.66 -19.82
C ILE A 166 18.31 3.17 -19.46
N SER A 167 18.69 3.38 -18.20
CA SER A 167 20.00 2.98 -17.68
C SER A 167 20.10 1.47 -17.46
N LYS A 168 21.32 1.00 -17.19
CA LYS A 168 21.54 -0.42 -16.89
C LYS A 168 20.83 -0.93 -15.64
N LYS A 169 20.35 -0.06 -14.75
CA LYS A 169 19.56 -0.39 -13.57
C LYS A 169 18.13 0.13 -13.67
N GLY A 170 17.70 0.49 -14.87
CA GLY A 170 16.45 1.19 -15.10
C GLY A 170 15.20 0.33 -14.92
N VAL A 171 14.21 0.94 -14.31
CA VAL A 171 12.88 0.41 -14.08
C VAL A 171 11.87 1.30 -14.80
N VAL A 172 10.90 0.68 -15.49
CA VAL A 172 9.81 1.39 -16.17
C VAL A 172 8.50 1.07 -15.48
N LEU A 173 7.71 2.09 -15.19
CA LEU A 173 6.36 1.99 -14.67
C LEU A 173 5.35 2.25 -15.78
N PHE A 174 4.25 1.50 -15.78
CA PHE A 174 3.11 1.69 -16.66
C PHE A 174 1.85 1.82 -15.82
N HIS A 175 1.12 2.92 -15.96
CA HIS A 175 -0.19 3.05 -15.35
C HIS A 175 -1.28 2.48 -16.27
N ASP A 176 -2.51 2.31 -15.75
CA ASP A 176 -3.69 1.83 -16.47
C ASP A 176 -3.61 0.41 -17.07
N ILE A 177 -2.73 -0.44 -16.53
CA ILE A 177 -2.58 -1.83 -17.00
C ILE A 177 -3.80 -2.71 -16.70
N ALA A 178 -4.72 -2.29 -15.85
CA ALA A 178 -5.94 -3.02 -15.52
C ALA A 178 -7.18 -2.53 -16.30
N VAL A 179 -7.10 -1.38 -16.98
CA VAL A 179 -8.21 -0.78 -17.72
C VAL A 179 -8.39 -1.48 -19.06
N LYS A 180 -9.62 -1.99 -19.31
CA LYS A 180 -9.97 -2.75 -20.55
C LYS A 180 -11.13 -2.11 -21.31
N GLU A 181 -11.50 -0.89 -20.98
CA GLU A 181 -12.62 -0.18 -21.55
C GLU A 181 -12.20 0.65 -22.76
N LYS A 182 -13.16 1.01 -23.62
CA LYS A 182 -12.95 1.81 -24.82
C LYS A 182 -11.80 1.27 -25.67
N ASP A 183 -10.90 2.15 -26.11
CA ASP A 183 -9.71 1.88 -26.90
C ASP A 183 -8.42 1.83 -26.06
N PHE A 184 -8.55 1.70 -24.73
CA PHE A 184 -7.40 1.45 -23.87
C PHE A 184 -6.65 0.19 -24.31
N GLY A 185 -5.35 0.30 -24.43
CA GLY A 185 -4.49 -0.77 -24.94
C GLY A 185 -3.26 -1.03 -24.08
N VAL A 186 -3.06 -0.28 -22.99
CA VAL A 186 -1.92 -0.47 -22.10
C VAL A 186 -1.86 -1.88 -21.56
N TYR A 187 -3.00 -2.46 -21.15
CA TYR A 187 -3.07 -3.84 -20.66
C TYR A 187 -2.56 -4.87 -21.68
N ARG A 188 -2.81 -4.65 -22.97
CA ARG A 188 -2.35 -5.58 -24.03
C ARG A 188 -0.85 -5.51 -24.20
N PHE A 189 -0.29 -4.29 -24.24
CA PHE A 189 1.13 -4.11 -24.35
C PHE A 189 1.86 -4.60 -23.10
N TRP A 190 1.29 -4.40 -21.91
CA TRP A 190 1.79 -4.93 -20.66
C TRP A 190 1.92 -6.46 -20.67
N GLU A 191 0.89 -7.17 -21.15
CA GLU A 191 0.94 -8.63 -21.27
C GLU A 191 2.10 -9.12 -22.18
N GLU A 192 2.42 -8.39 -23.25
CA GLU A 192 3.56 -8.69 -24.11
C GLU A 192 4.90 -8.46 -23.41
N LEU A 193 5.02 -7.37 -22.65
CA LEU A 193 6.24 -7.02 -21.93
C LEU A 193 6.55 -8.00 -20.79
N LYS A 194 5.56 -8.49 -20.09
CA LYS A 194 5.73 -9.49 -19.01
C LYS A 194 6.37 -10.79 -19.49
N LEU A 195 6.25 -11.10 -20.77
CA LEU A 195 6.89 -12.29 -21.36
C LEU A 195 8.39 -12.10 -21.63
N GLN A 196 8.86 -10.85 -21.62
CA GLN A 196 10.22 -10.48 -22.01
C GLN A 196 11.06 -9.99 -20.83
N TYR A 197 10.41 -9.41 -19.82
CA TYR A 197 11.07 -8.72 -18.72
C TYR A 197 10.59 -9.22 -17.36
N ALA A 198 11.46 -9.15 -16.35
CA ALA A 198 11.04 -9.34 -14.98
C ALA A 198 10.10 -8.20 -14.55
N SER A 199 8.97 -8.55 -13.94
CA SER A 199 7.91 -7.59 -13.68
C SER A 199 7.16 -7.89 -12.38
N PHE A 200 6.49 -6.85 -11.90
CA PHE A 200 5.50 -6.91 -10.83
C PHE A 200 4.31 -6.01 -11.20
N GLU A 201 3.14 -6.29 -10.65
CA GLU A 201 1.94 -5.52 -10.97
C GLU A 201 1.02 -5.34 -9.76
N PHE A 202 0.34 -4.20 -9.71
CA PHE A 202 -0.80 -3.91 -8.86
C PHE A 202 -2.06 -3.84 -9.73
N GLU A 203 -3.20 -4.31 -9.21
CA GLU A 203 -4.49 -4.26 -9.93
C GLU A 203 -5.36 -3.08 -9.49
N HIS A 204 -5.12 -2.53 -8.28
CA HIS A 204 -5.86 -1.37 -7.77
C HIS A 204 -5.43 -0.07 -8.45
N GLY A 205 -6.22 0.99 -8.29
CA GLY A 205 -5.92 2.31 -8.86
C GLY A 205 -5.70 2.25 -10.37
N TYR A 206 -6.55 1.55 -11.10
CA TYR A 206 -6.48 1.25 -12.54
C TYR A 206 -5.28 0.39 -12.96
N GLY A 207 -4.49 -0.05 -12.00
CA GLY A 207 -3.33 -0.92 -12.20
C GLY A 207 -2.02 -0.19 -12.45
N LEU A 208 -0.96 -0.69 -11.82
CA LEU A 208 0.40 -0.19 -12.00
C LEU A 208 1.34 -1.36 -12.29
N GLY A 209 1.95 -1.37 -13.46
CA GLY A 209 2.97 -2.31 -13.86
C GLY A 209 4.37 -1.78 -13.55
N VAL A 210 5.25 -2.64 -13.06
CA VAL A 210 6.65 -2.35 -12.73
C VAL A 210 7.54 -3.30 -13.52
N LEU A 211 8.35 -2.79 -14.42
CA LEU A 211 9.15 -3.56 -15.37
C LEU A 211 10.64 -3.29 -15.16
N VAL A 212 11.45 -4.34 -15.00
CA VAL A 212 12.92 -4.22 -15.02
C VAL A 212 13.40 -4.29 -16.45
N VAL A 213 13.88 -3.17 -16.97
CA VAL A 213 14.46 -3.06 -18.31
C VAL A 213 15.97 -3.11 -18.27
N GLY A 214 16.56 -2.60 -17.20
CA GLY A 214 18.01 -2.62 -17.00
C GLY A 214 18.58 -4.03 -16.79
N GLU A 215 19.88 -4.18 -17.06
CA GLU A 215 20.62 -5.44 -16.87
C GLU A 215 20.86 -5.76 -15.38
N GLN A 216 20.73 -4.77 -14.50
CA GLN A 216 21.07 -4.85 -13.08
C GLN A 216 19.89 -4.34 -12.25
N VAL A 217 19.28 -5.20 -11.48
CA VAL A 217 18.26 -4.78 -10.51
C VAL A 217 18.95 -4.35 -9.21
N PRO A 218 18.68 -3.15 -8.68
CA PRO A 218 19.16 -2.78 -7.37
C PRO A 218 18.76 -3.80 -6.29
N GLU A 219 19.72 -4.16 -5.43
CA GLU A 219 19.56 -5.22 -4.44
C GLU A 219 18.30 -5.05 -3.60
N ASN A 220 18.01 -3.82 -3.15
CA ASN A 220 16.84 -3.52 -2.32
C ASN A 220 15.50 -3.64 -3.08
N ALA A 221 15.49 -3.57 -4.41
CA ALA A 221 14.30 -3.74 -5.24
C ALA A 221 14.14 -5.17 -5.78
N ALA A 222 15.23 -5.95 -5.82
CA ALA A 222 15.23 -7.31 -6.37
C ALA A 222 14.15 -8.24 -5.77
N PRO A 223 13.82 -8.17 -4.47
CA PRO A 223 12.75 -8.99 -3.88
C PRO A 223 11.40 -8.80 -4.56
N LEU A 224 11.07 -7.59 -5.06
CA LEU A 224 9.80 -7.31 -5.75
C LEU A 224 9.60 -8.24 -6.95
N PHE A 225 10.63 -8.39 -7.75
CA PHE A 225 10.59 -9.15 -9.01
C PHE A 225 10.68 -10.67 -8.82
N THR A 226 10.89 -11.13 -7.60
CA THR A 226 10.84 -12.55 -7.23
C THR A 226 9.49 -12.97 -6.65
N LEU A 227 8.60 -12.02 -6.36
CA LEU A 227 7.30 -12.29 -5.71
C LEU A 227 6.38 -13.18 -6.52
N SER A 228 6.53 -13.23 -7.85
CA SER A 228 5.77 -14.17 -8.70
C SER A 228 5.96 -15.63 -8.29
N SER A 229 7.11 -15.96 -7.70
CA SER A 229 7.42 -17.30 -7.15
C SER A 229 6.81 -17.55 -5.76
N TYR A 230 6.23 -16.52 -5.13
CA TYR A 230 5.67 -16.56 -3.78
C TYR A 230 4.27 -15.93 -3.73
N PRO A 231 3.23 -16.62 -4.26
CA PRO A 231 1.89 -16.04 -4.44
C PRO A 231 1.27 -15.45 -3.17
N ALA A 232 1.44 -16.12 -2.03
CA ALA A 232 0.92 -15.63 -0.75
C ALA A 232 1.57 -14.29 -0.34
N THR A 233 2.90 -14.20 -0.46
CA THR A 233 3.63 -12.95 -0.19
C THR A 233 3.28 -11.86 -1.21
N LYS A 234 3.16 -12.20 -2.50
CA LYS A 234 2.70 -11.27 -3.55
C LYS A 234 1.36 -10.66 -3.16
N ASN A 235 0.38 -11.49 -2.83
CA ASN A 235 -0.95 -11.07 -2.44
C ASN A 235 -0.90 -10.16 -1.20
N THR A 236 -0.12 -10.52 -0.19
CA THR A 236 0.05 -9.70 1.01
C THR A 236 0.62 -8.32 0.66
N VAL A 237 1.67 -8.25 -0.14
CA VAL A 237 2.27 -6.97 -0.58
C VAL A 237 1.25 -6.13 -1.35
N GLN A 238 0.54 -6.71 -2.31
CA GLN A 238 -0.50 -6.01 -3.07
C GLN A 238 -1.60 -5.46 -2.15
N HIS A 239 -2.06 -6.24 -1.18
CA HIS A 239 -3.07 -5.80 -0.21
C HIS A 239 -2.58 -4.67 0.70
N ILE A 240 -1.33 -4.73 1.18
CA ILE A 240 -0.73 -3.66 1.99
C ILE A 240 -0.80 -2.34 1.22
N TYR A 241 -0.28 -2.31 -0.01
CA TYR A 241 -0.24 -1.09 -0.80
C TYR A 241 -1.63 -0.60 -1.20
N LYS A 242 -2.54 -1.50 -1.61
CA LYS A 242 -3.94 -1.16 -1.87
C LYS A 242 -4.58 -0.48 -0.65
N ARG A 243 -4.39 -1.02 0.55
CA ARG A 243 -4.96 -0.48 1.78
C ARG A 243 -4.37 0.87 2.17
N LEU A 244 -3.06 1.01 2.11
CA LEU A 244 -2.41 2.29 2.37
C LEU A 244 -2.81 3.35 1.33
N GLY A 245 -2.86 2.96 0.06
CA GLY A 245 -3.24 3.86 -1.02
C GLY A 245 -4.68 4.35 -0.92
N SER A 246 -5.62 3.48 -0.55
CA SER A 246 -7.03 3.87 -0.41
C SER A 246 -7.26 4.93 0.68
N LEU A 247 -6.38 5.08 1.67
CA LEU A 247 -6.42 6.22 2.61
C LEU A 247 -6.29 7.56 1.90
N TYR A 248 -5.47 7.64 0.86
CA TYR A 248 -5.24 8.87 0.12
C TYR A 248 -6.39 9.19 -0.84
N GLY A 249 -7.04 8.16 -1.41
CA GLY A 249 -8.26 8.32 -2.21
C GLY A 249 -9.42 8.91 -1.41
N LEU A 250 -9.64 8.44 -0.19
CA LEU A 250 -10.66 8.97 0.72
C LEU A 250 -10.42 10.44 1.10
N GLU A 251 -9.16 10.86 1.22
CA GLU A 251 -8.82 12.24 1.55
C GLU A 251 -9.17 13.22 0.44
N GLN A 252 -9.12 12.79 -0.82
CA GLN A 252 -9.55 13.61 -1.96
C GLN A 252 -11.04 13.91 -1.90
N THR A 253 -11.86 12.99 -1.38
CA THR A 253 -13.32 13.15 -1.30
C THR A 253 -13.76 13.94 -0.07
N THR A 254 -12.96 14.03 0.97
CA THR A 254 -13.33 14.65 2.26
C THR A 254 -12.80 16.06 2.46
N LYS A 255 -11.77 16.46 1.73
CA LYS A 255 -11.33 17.87 1.75
C LYS A 255 -12.22 18.67 0.81
N PRO A 256 -12.93 19.72 1.31
CA PRO A 256 -13.48 20.71 0.39
C PRO A 256 -12.31 21.26 -0.43
N ALA A 257 -12.51 21.42 -1.72
CA ALA A 257 -11.52 22.01 -2.62
C ALA A 257 -11.12 23.41 -2.10
N THR A 258 -10.19 23.46 -1.17
CA THR A 258 -9.46 24.67 -0.82
C THR A 258 -8.37 24.85 -1.87
N VAL A 259 -8.81 24.99 -3.11
CA VAL A 259 -8.04 25.72 -4.09
C VAL A 259 -8.05 27.15 -3.56
N ASN A 260 -6.90 27.65 -3.13
CA ASN A 260 -6.66 29.08 -2.99
C ASN A 260 -6.69 29.68 -4.40
N ALA A 261 -7.88 29.71 -4.99
CA ALA A 261 -8.17 30.53 -6.15
C ALA A 261 -8.15 31.97 -5.65
N LEU A 262 -7.01 32.63 -5.82
CA LEU A 262 -7.01 34.08 -5.80
C LEU A 262 -8.02 34.54 -6.86
N PRO A 263 -8.98 35.42 -6.54
CA PRO A 263 -9.97 35.87 -7.50
C PRO A 263 -9.24 36.65 -8.60
N ILE A 264 -9.30 36.15 -9.83
CA ILE A 264 -8.87 36.90 -11.00
C ILE A 264 -9.95 38.01 -11.23
N PRO A 265 -9.61 39.29 -11.18
CA PRO A 265 -10.54 40.34 -11.46
C PRO A 265 -10.87 40.34 -12.96
N GLY A 266 -12.09 40.03 -13.34
CA GLY A 266 -12.69 40.40 -14.59
C GLY A 266 -12.92 39.34 -15.66
N THR A 267 -13.62 38.26 -15.36
CA THR A 267 -14.31 37.46 -16.38
C THR A 267 -15.72 37.15 -15.93
N SER A 268 -16.69 37.66 -16.65
CA SER A 268 -18.12 37.38 -16.50
C SER A 268 -18.39 35.93 -16.89
N ALA A 269 -18.97 35.16 -15.97
CA ALA A 269 -19.39 33.80 -16.20
C ALA A 269 -20.42 33.70 -17.33
N ALA A 270 -20.16 32.89 -18.33
CA ALA A 270 -21.17 32.30 -19.20
C ALA A 270 -21.68 31.00 -18.54
N PRO A 271 -23.01 30.76 -18.50
CA PRO A 271 -23.57 29.59 -17.85
C PRO A 271 -23.54 28.39 -18.80
N GLY A 272 -23.05 27.27 -18.30
CA GLY A 272 -23.41 25.95 -18.78
C GLY A 272 -22.36 25.21 -19.57
N MET A 273 -21.62 24.36 -18.86
CA MET A 273 -21.46 22.92 -19.15
C MET A 273 -20.75 22.31 -17.94
N ALA A 274 -21.53 21.62 -17.13
CA ALA A 274 -20.97 20.73 -16.13
C ALA A 274 -20.22 19.64 -16.89
N ALA A 275 -18.94 19.49 -16.61
CA ALA A 275 -18.20 18.30 -17.00
C ALA A 275 -18.85 17.11 -16.28
N GLU A 276 -19.53 16.26 -17.02
CA GLU A 276 -19.99 14.97 -16.51
C GLU A 276 -18.73 14.15 -16.21
N THR A 277 -18.45 13.97 -14.92
CA THR A 277 -17.62 12.87 -14.48
C THR A 277 -18.26 11.59 -15.01
N PRO A 278 -17.51 10.70 -15.69
CA PRO A 278 -18.06 9.41 -16.09
C PRO A 278 -18.61 8.72 -14.84
N PRO A 279 -19.80 8.11 -14.90
CA PRO A 279 -20.37 7.42 -13.76
C PRO A 279 -19.40 6.34 -13.34
N ALA A 280 -18.93 6.40 -12.10
CA ALA A 280 -18.27 5.30 -11.44
C ALA A 280 -19.28 4.14 -11.45
N GLU A 281 -19.07 3.14 -12.29
CA GLU A 281 -19.80 1.89 -12.16
C GLU A 281 -19.41 1.28 -10.83
N ASN A 282 -20.34 1.36 -9.89
CA ASN A 282 -20.28 0.71 -8.60
C ASN A 282 -20.26 -0.80 -8.82
N ASN A 283 -19.07 -1.36 -8.87
CA ASN A 283 -18.90 -2.77 -8.58
C ASN A 283 -18.99 -2.91 -7.05
N PRO A 284 -20.01 -3.57 -6.49
CA PRO A 284 -20.19 -3.66 -5.04
C PRO A 284 -19.02 -4.31 -4.29
N ALA A 285 -18.10 -4.95 -5.01
CA ALA A 285 -16.91 -5.58 -4.45
C ALA A 285 -15.71 -4.62 -4.29
N ASP A 286 -15.67 -3.47 -4.99
CA ASP A 286 -14.54 -2.54 -4.97
C ASP A 286 -14.72 -1.34 -4.03
N ASN A 287 -15.91 -1.15 -3.48
CA ASN A 287 -16.23 -0.06 -2.54
C ASN A 287 -15.91 -0.39 -1.07
N ALA A 288 -15.06 -1.36 -0.78
CA ALA A 288 -14.49 -1.50 0.56
C ALA A 288 -13.40 -0.43 0.74
N GLY A 289 -13.81 0.82 0.91
CA GLY A 289 -12.97 1.86 1.50
C GLY A 289 -12.33 1.33 2.78
N ILE A 290 -11.18 1.88 3.20
CA ILE A 290 -10.69 1.60 4.54
C ILE A 290 -11.74 2.13 5.50
N GLU A 291 -12.64 1.27 5.90
CA GLU A 291 -13.47 1.51 7.04
C GLU A 291 -12.54 1.52 8.25
N VAL A 292 -12.48 2.64 8.94
CA VAL A 292 -12.23 2.59 10.37
C VAL A 292 -13.28 1.62 10.85
N LEU A 293 -12.85 0.45 11.31
CA LEU A 293 -13.79 -0.63 11.59
C LEU A 293 -14.72 -0.16 12.71
N ASP A 294 -16.00 -0.03 12.42
CA ASP A 294 -17.02 0.28 13.43
C ASP A 294 -17.32 -0.94 14.31
N CYS A 295 -16.95 -2.11 13.84
CA CYS A 295 -17.13 -3.37 14.53
C CYS A 295 -16.07 -4.38 14.07
N ILE A 296 -15.54 -5.16 14.99
CA ILE A 296 -14.71 -6.32 14.68
C ILE A 296 -15.40 -7.61 15.12
N SER A 297 -15.19 -8.67 14.36
CA SER A 297 -15.56 -10.01 14.75
C SER A 297 -14.32 -10.72 15.25
N ILE A 298 -14.24 -10.94 16.55
CA ILE A 298 -13.11 -11.62 17.18
C ILE A 298 -13.44 -13.10 17.25
N GLN A 299 -12.59 -13.94 16.67
CA GLN A 299 -12.69 -15.39 16.76
C GLN A 299 -11.50 -15.94 17.53
N VAL A 300 -11.77 -16.79 18.51
CA VAL A 300 -10.76 -17.46 19.32
C VAL A 300 -10.83 -18.94 19.00
N PHE A 301 -9.70 -19.48 18.59
CA PHE A 301 -9.51 -20.91 18.40
C PHE A 301 -8.57 -21.45 19.50
N TRP A 302 -8.74 -22.72 19.85
CA TRP A 302 -7.82 -23.41 20.73
C TRP A 302 -7.50 -24.81 20.23
N LYS A 303 -6.34 -25.30 20.61
CA LYS A 303 -5.99 -26.69 20.35
C LYS A 303 -5.34 -27.35 21.57
N GLU A 304 -5.65 -28.61 21.72
CA GLU A 304 -5.05 -29.51 22.68
C GLU A 304 -3.71 -30.07 22.12
N GLU A 305 -2.95 -30.75 22.94
CA GLU A 305 -1.70 -31.40 22.52
C GLU A 305 -1.97 -32.35 21.32
N HIS A 306 -1.15 -32.23 20.28
CA HIS A 306 -1.31 -32.95 19.00
C HIS A 306 -2.56 -32.63 18.18
N GLY A 307 -3.37 -31.65 18.59
CA GLY A 307 -4.53 -31.19 17.85
C GLY A 307 -4.18 -30.21 16.71
N ILE A 308 -5.20 -29.84 15.93
CA ILE A 308 -5.16 -28.73 14.94
C ILE A 308 -6.25 -27.72 15.29
N PHE A 309 -6.08 -26.48 14.87
CA PHE A 309 -7.14 -25.46 14.95
C PHE A 309 -8.29 -25.83 14.01
N THR A 310 -9.52 -25.81 14.50
CA THR A 310 -10.73 -26.13 13.74
C THR A 310 -11.88 -25.23 14.18
N GLU A 311 -12.84 -25.02 13.32
CA GLU A 311 -14.08 -24.27 13.63
C GLU A 311 -14.85 -24.88 14.81
N LYS A 312 -14.74 -26.19 15.03
CA LYS A 312 -15.39 -26.87 16.16
C LYS A 312 -14.79 -26.41 17.49
N ASN A 313 -13.52 -26.08 17.50
CA ASN A 313 -12.79 -25.59 18.66
C ASN A 313 -12.57 -24.07 18.54
N SER A 314 -13.66 -23.34 18.34
CA SER A 314 -13.63 -21.89 18.24
C SER A 314 -14.86 -21.23 18.83
N VAL A 315 -14.74 -19.96 19.16
CA VAL A 315 -15.84 -19.10 19.59
C VAL A 315 -15.67 -17.72 19.00
N THR A 316 -16.76 -17.11 18.51
CA THR A 316 -16.74 -15.81 17.86
C THR A 316 -17.56 -14.79 18.66
N ARG A 317 -17.07 -13.55 18.73
CA ARG A 317 -17.75 -12.41 19.35
C ARG A 317 -17.68 -11.19 18.43
N GLN A 318 -18.80 -10.51 18.26
CA GLN A 318 -18.87 -9.18 17.62
C GLN A 318 -18.56 -8.10 18.67
N VAL A 319 -17.70 -7.18 18.35
CA VAL A 319 -17.27 -6.09 19.22
C VAL A 319 -17.36 -4.78 18.46
N PRO A 320 -18.27 -3.87 18.87
CA PRO A 320 -18.29 -2.53 18.31
C PRO A 320 -16.99 -1.80 18.70
N LEU A 321 -16.36 -1.18 17.71
CA LEU A 321 -15.18 -0.36 17.91
C LEU A 321 -15.59 1.10 18.05
N GLN A 322 -15.45 1.61 19.24
CA GLN A 322 -15.64 3.02 19.58
C GLN A 322 -14.28 3.62 19.91
N PRO A 323 -14.10 4.95 19.91
CA PRO A 323 -12.87 5.57 20.41
C PRO A 323 -12.59 5.21 21.89
N GLU A 324 -13.65 4.94 22.65
CA GLU A 324 -13.56 4.47 24.03
C GLU A 324 -13.07 3.01 24.06
N ILE A 325 -12.32 2.69 25.11
CA ILE A 325 -11.77 1.36 25.30
C ILE A 325 -12.89 0.37 25.66
N ALA A 326 -13.04 -0.66 24.82
CA ALA A 326 -13.93 -1.78 25.07
C ALA A 326 -13.16 -2.96 25.67
N GLN A 327 -13.69 -3.54 26.74
CA GLN A 327 -13.20 -4.79 27.32
C GLN A 327 -14.12 -5.92 26.91
N VAL A 328 -13.56 -6.99 26.36
CA VAL A 328 -14.28 -8.15 25.88
C VAL A 328 -13.77 -9.38 26.58
N SER A 329 -14.67 -10.15 27.16
CA SER A 329 -14.37 -11.46 27.74
C SER A 329 -15.01 -12.55 26.88
N ILE A 330 -14.22 -13.51 26.43
CA ILE A 330 -14.63 -14.61 25.56
C ILE A 330 -14.42 -15.91 26.32
N PRO A 331 -15.50 -16.60 26.73
CA PRO A 331 -15.38 -17.89 27.39
C PRO A 331 -14.97 -18.96 26.39
N VAL A 332 -13.97 -19.76 26.74
CA VAL A 332 -13.49 -20.91 26.00
C VAL A 332 -13.76 -22.15 26.85
N THR A 333 -14.64 -23.00 26.38
CA THR A 333 -15.12 -24.19 27.12
C THR A 333 -15.14 -25.43 26.23
N GLY A 334 -15.34 -26.59 26.81
CA GLY A 334 -15.55 -27.84 26.05
C GLY A 334 -14.29 -28.55 25.58
N PHE A 335 -13.12 -28.20 26.12
CA PHE A 335 -11.92 -28.98 25.90
C PHE A 335 -11.79 -30.13 26.90
N THR A 336 -11.27 -31.26 26.44
CA THR A 336 -11.19 -32.52 27.19
C THR A 336 -9.80 -32.82 27.69
N ALA A 337 -8.79 -32.17 27.15
CA ALA A 337 -7.40 -32.21 27.56
C ALA A 337 -6.87 -30.78 27.70
N GLY A 338 -5.67 -30.62 28.27
CA GLY A 338 -5.10 -29.28 28.46
C GLY A 338 -4.90 -28.53 27.13
N VAL A 339 -5.31 -27.28 27.07
CA VAL A 339 -5.07 -26.40 25.93
C VAL A 339 -3.59 -26.02 25.89
N THR A 340 -2.94 -26.21 24.75
CA THR A 340 -1.51 -25.95 24.56
C THR A 340 -1.23 -24.74 23.69
N GLN A 341 -2.15 -24.38 22.81
CA GLN A 341 -2.06 -23.19 21.96
C GLN A 341 -3.40 -22.52 21.78
N ILE A 342 -3.35 -21.20 21.65
CA ILE A 342 -4.49 -20.34 21.36
C ILE A 342 -4.16 -19.53 20.10
N ARG A 343 -5.13 -19.47 19.19
CA ARG A 343 -5.14 -18.57 18.04
C ARG A 343 -6.27 -17.56 18.22
N LEU A 344 -5.94 -16.31 18.08
CA LEU A 344 -6.87 -15.20 18.13
C LEU A 344 -6.91 -14.56 16.76
N ASP A 345 -8.08 -14.56 16.14
CA ASP A 345 -8.35 -13.83 14.90
C ASP A 345 -9.12 -12.55 15.26
N PRO A 346 -8.40 -11.41 15.42
CA PRO A 346 -8.99 -10.23 16.05
C PRO A 346 -9.87 -9.39 15.12
N ALA A 347 -9.99 -9.77 13.84
CA ALA A 347 -10.90 -9.11 12.90
C ALA A 347 -11.24 -10.04 11.73
N THR A 348 -12.42 -9.85 11.13
CA THR A 348 -12.82 -10.56 9.89
C THR A 348 -12.72 -9.68 8.65
N ALA A 349 -12.17 -8.46 8.81
CA ALA A 349 -11.94 -7.51 7.73
C ALA A 349 -10.55 -6.88 7.87
N ALA A 350 -10.00 -6.47 6.73
CA ALA A 350 -8.79 -5.65 6.76
C ALA A 350 -9.13 -4.25 7.30
N GLY A 351 -8.27 -3.71 8.16
CA GLY A 351 -8.50 -2.40 8.78
C GLY A 351 -7.54 -2.10 9.92
N PHE A 352 -7.85 -1.06 10.68
CA PHE A 352 -7.03 -0.55 11.78
C PHE A 352 -7.82 -0.47 13.07
N PHE A 353 -7.20 -0.88 14.17
CA PHE A 353 -7.74 -0.76 15.52
C PHE A 353 -6.62 -0.73 16.55
N TYR A 354 -6.90 -0.29 17.76
CA TYR A 354 -5.96 -0.43 18.87
C TYR A 354 -6.20 -1.73 19.64
N LEU A 355 -5.13 -2.47 19.85
CA LEU A 355 -5.09 -3.59 20.80
C LEU A 355 -4.30 -3.14 22.04
N HIS A 356 -4.99 -3.01 23.15
CA HIS A 356 -4.40 -2.53 24.41
C HIS A 356 -3.85 -3.69 25.24
N ALA A 357 -4.60 -4.78 25.33
CA ALA A 357 -4.19 -5.95 26.07
C ALA A 357 -4.91 -7.21 25.61
N VAL A 358 -4.25 -8.35 25.78
CA VAL A 358 -4.83 -9.68 25.76
C VAL A 358 -4.34 -10.41 27.01
N PHE A 359 -5.22 -11.08 27.73
CA PHE A 359 -4.83 -11.93 28.83
C PHE A 359 -5.80 -13.10 29.01
N VAL A 360 -5.35 -14.14 29.67
CA VAL A 360 -6.12 -15.36 29.89
C VAL A 360 -6.35 -15.54 31.37
N THR A 361 -7.61 -15.78 31.77
CA THR A 361 -7.95 -16.13 33.15
C THR A 361 -8.58 -17.52 33.22
N GLY A 362 -8.42 -18.16 34.36
CA GLY A 362 -9.09 -19.36 34.76
C GLY A 362 -10.20 -19.09 35.79
N GLU A 363 -10.47 -20.08 36.60
CA GLU A 363 -11.46 -20.01 37.67
C GLU A 363 -11.18 -18.85 38.64
N ASN A 364 -12.25 -18.17 39.09
CA ASN A 364 -12.21 -17.00 39.98
C ASN A 364 -11.32 -15.85 39.46
N ASP A 365 -11.31 -15.61 38.14
CA ASP A 365 -10.53 -14.56 37.49
C ASP A 365 -9.00 -14.63 37.74
N THR A 366 -8.50 -15.83 38.09
CA THR A 366 -7.06 -16.03 38.26
C THR A 366 -6.35 -15.86 36.94
N VAL A 367 -5.41 -14.92 36.84
CA VAL A 367 -4.63 -14.68 35.62
C VAL A 367 -3.69 -15.86 35.36
N LEU A 368 -3.90 -16.56 34.27
CA LEU A 368 -3.08 -17.67 33.81
C LEU A 368 -1.97 -17.22 32.87
N MET A 369 -2.25 -16.18 32.04
CA MET A 369 -1.27 -15.54 31.17
C MET A 369 -1.54 -14.04 31.12
N SER A 370 -0.51 -13.26 31.36
CA SER A 370 -0.55 -11.81 31.22
C SER A 370 -0.29 -11.39 29.76
N TRP A 371 -0.61 -10.13 29.42
CA TRP A 371 -0.26 -9.55 28.14
C TRP A 371 1.24 -9.62 27.84
N GLU A 372 2.08 -9.48 28.87
CA GLU A 372 3.52 -9.56 28.72
C GLU A 372 4.00 -10.97 28.41
N ASP A 373 3.38 -12.00 28.98
CA ASP A 373 3.69 -13.41 28.70
C ASP A 373 3.28 -13.78 27.27
N ILE A 374 2.09 -13.36 26.83
CA ILE A 374 1.61 -13.55 25.47
C ILE A 374 2.57 -12.91 24.46
N ARG A 375 2.99 -11.67 24.71
CA ARG A 375 3.91 -10.94 23.83
C ARG A 375 5.30 -11.55 23.70
N ARG A 376 5.74 -12.34 24.65
CA ARG A 376 7.03 -13.05 24.56
C ARG A 376 6.96 -14.27 23.63
N ASN A 377 5.80 -14.91 23.53
CA ASN A 377 5.66 -16.24 22.92
C ASN A 377 4.61 -16.25 21.79
N TRP A 378 4.36 -15.14 21.15
CA TRP A 378 3.38 -15.05 20.09
C TRP A 378 3.98 -15.03 18.68
N SER A 379 3.18 -15.45 17.69
CA SER A 379 3.40 -15.19 16.27
C SER A 379 2.16 -14.51 15.68
N SER A 380 2.34 -13.70 14.67
CA SER A 380 1.23 -13.05 13.97
C SER A 380 1.26 -13.36 12.48
N GLY A 381 0.09 -13.65 11.91
CA GLY A 381 -0.11 -13.80 10.46
C GLY A 381 -1.15 -12.79 9.97
N ASN A 382 -0.88 -12.17 8.82
CA ASN A 382 -1.76 -11.17 8.21
C ASN A 382 -2.15 -9.98 9.12
N LEU A 383 -1.45 -9.81 10.25
CA LEU A 383 -1.64 -8.74 11.21
C LEU A 383 -0.30 -8.10 11.53
N LEU A 384 -0.19 -6.80 11.31
CA LEU A 384 0.93 -5.99 11.77
C LEU A 384 0.58 -5.37 13.11
N LEU A 385 1.49 -5.49 14.06
CA LEU A 385 1.37 -4.84 15.36
C LEU A 385 2.56 -3.93 15.57
N THR A 386 2.29 -2.71 15.97
CA THR A 386 3.32 -1.73 16.31
C THR A 386 2.93 -1.00 17.58
N LYS A 387 3.91 -0.60 18.38
CA LYS A 387 3.64 0.22 19.55
C LYS A 387 3.01 1.53 19.10
N SER A 388 1.87 1.90 19.67
CA SER A 388 1.24 3.19 19.42
C SER A 388 2.16 4.32 19.90
N THR A 389 2.22 5.39 19.14
CA THR A 389 2.94 6.61 19.47
C THR A 389 2.03 7.65 20.13
N ILE A 390 0.72 7.42 20.07
CA ILE A 390 -0.31 8.35 20.56
C ILE A 390 -1.00 7.81 21.81
N VAL A 391 -1.32 6.52 21.81
CA VAL A 391 -2.04 5.88 22.93
C VAL A 391 -1.05 5.07 23.77
N GLU A 392 -0.89 5.48 25.02
CA GLU A 392 0.03 4.83 25.95
C GLU A 392 -0.38 3.37 26.17
N ASN A 393 0.61 2.47 26.12
CA ASN A 393 0.46 1.03 26.34
C ASN A 393 -0.45 0.30 25.32
N ALA A 394 -0.79 0.92 24.19
CA ALA A 394 -1.51 0.28 23.11
C ALA A 394 -0.60 -0.15 21.95
N CYS A 395 -1.05 -1.17 21.21
CA CYS A 395 -0.49 -1.54 19.92
C CYS A 395 -1.45 -1.09 18.81
N LEU A 396 -0.95 -0.33 17.86
CA LEU A 396 -1.67 -0.14 16.60
C LEU A 396 -1.66 -1.46 15.85
N SER A 397 -2.82 -1.98 15.57
CA SER A 397 -3.06 -3.23 14.87
C SER A 397 -3.50 -2.92 13.45
N ILE A 398 -2.79 -3.47 12.47
CA ILE A 398 -3.06 -3.31 11.05
C ILE A 398 -3.42 -4.69 10.50
N SER A 399 -4.70 -4.93 10.30
CA SER A 399 -5.18 -6.14 9.65
C SER A 399 -5.01 -6.03 8.14
N LEU A 400 -4.21 -6.90 7.56
CA LEU A 400 -3.87 -6.89 6.13
C LEU A 400 -4.90 -7.60 5.26
N THR A 401 -5.64 -8.54 5.86
CA THR A 401 -6.65 -9.36 5.15
C THR A 401 -7.87 -9.58 6.05
N GLY A 402 -8.86 -10.31 5.55
CA GLY A 402 -10.00 -10.75 6.35
C GLY A 402 -9.70 -11.91 7.33
N ASP A 403 -8.45 -12.36 7.40
CA ASP A 403 -8.00 -13.46 8.28
C ASP A 403 -6.69 -13.09 9.01
N PRO A 404 -6.71 -12.02 9.83
CA PRO A 404 -5.57 -11.66 10.68
C PRO A 404 -5.53 -12.60 11.89
N MET A 405 -4.35 -13.05 12.29
CA MET A 405 -4.21 -13.95 13.44
C MET A 405 -3.07 -13.61 14.37
N ILE A 406 -3.24 -13.93 15.63
CA ILE A 406 -2.22 -13.97 16.67
C ILE A 406 -2.24 -15.38 17.25
N GLU A 407 -1.15 -16.10 17.15
CA GLU A 407 -0.99 -17.40 17.79
C GLU A 407 -0.01 -17.28 18.94
N PHE A 408 -0.33 -17.90 20.06
CA PHE A 408 0.59 -18.02 21.18
C PHE A 408 0.53 -19.42 21.80
N SER A 409 1.72 -19.91 22.12
CA SER A 409 1.90 -21.19 22.81
C SER A 409 1.92 -20.98 24.32
N LEU A 410 1.47 -21.95 25.05
CA LEU A 410 1.47 -21.97 26.49
C LEU A 410 2.70 -22.75 26.97
N ASP A 411 3.41 -22.23 27.98
CA ASP A 411 4.58 -22.91 28.56
C ASP A 411 4.21 -24.25 29.21
N ALA A 412 2.97 -24.37 29.64
CA ALA A 412 2.38 -25.62 30.11
C ALA A 412 0.91 -25.70 29.66
N PRO A 413 0.36 -26.89 29.39
CA PRO A 413 -1.05 -27.03 29.05
C PRO A 413 -1.93 -26.41 30.14
N LEU A 414 -2.90 -25.57 29.76
CA LEU A 414 -3.88 -25.06 30.71
C LEU A 414 -4.71 -26.22 31.26
N PRO A 415 -5.00 -26.24 32.57
CA PRO A 415 -5.73 -27.33 33.19
C PRO A 415 -7.16 -27.42 32.61
N VAL A 416 -7.65 -28.64 32.51
CA VAL A 416 -9.06 -28.87 32.20
C VAL A 416 -9.86 -28.44 33.42
N ASP A 417 -10.69 -27.42 33.25
CA ASP A 417 -11.59 -26.90 34.26
C ASP A 417 -13.03 -26.99 33.71
N GLU A 418 -13.96 -27.40 34.52
CA GLU A 418 -15.38 -27.48 34.14
C GLU A 418 -15.94 -26.10 33.75
N ASN A 419 -15.38 -25.02 34.28
CA ASN A 419 -15.72 -23.64 33.98
C ASN A 419 -15.01 -23.08 32.75
N GLY A 420 -13.99 -23.79 32.22
CA GLY A 420 -13.18 -23.34 31.10
C GLY A 420 -12.23 -22.22 31.47
N ILE A 421 -11.75 -21.51 30.43
CA ILE A 421 -10.93 -20.32 30.55
C ILE A 421 -11.61 -19.13 29.88
N HIS A 422 -11.18 -17.93 30.23
CA HIS A 422 -11.65 -16.70 29.58
C HIS A 422 -10.47 -15.99 28.90
N ILE A 423 -10.68 -15.64 27.64
CA ILE A 423 -9.75 -14.77 26.88
C ILE A 423 -10.30 -13.36 26.98
N HIS A 424 -9.52 -12.47 27.54
CA HIS A 424 -9.90 -11.07 27.67
C HIS A 424 -9.12 -10.23 26.66
N LEU A 425 -9.84 -9.38 25.93
CA LEU A 425 -9.25 -8.41 25.03
C LEU A 425 -9.68 -7.01 25.42
N THR A 426 -8.76 -6.08 25.30
CA THR A 426 -9.05 -4.66 25.44
C THR A 426 -8.72 -3.98 24.11
N VAL A 427 -9.73 -3.46 23.44
CA VAL A 427 -9.63 -2.88 22.09
C VAL A 427 -10.32 -1.53 22.03
N SER A 428 -9.92 -0.67 21.08
CA SER A 428 -10.66 0.54 20.73
C SER A 428 -10.51 0.86 19.24
N GLY A 429 -11.45 1.65 18.73
CA GLY A 429 -11.39 2.16 17.36
C GLY A 429 -10.42 3.34 17.24
N LEU A 430 -10.10 3.71 16.00
CA LEU A 430 -9.31 4.88 15.69
C LEU A 430 -10.17 5.94 14.99
N GLN A 431 -9.89 7.20 15.28
CA GLN A 431 -10.37 8.30 14.45
C GLN A 431 -9.45 8.44 13.21
N PRO A 432 -9.96 8.79 12.03
CA PRO A 432 -9.14 8.94 10.81
C PRO A 432 -7.92 9.87 10.97
N GLY A 433 -8.10 10.98 11.69
CA GLY A 433 -6.99 11.91 11.98
C GLY A 433 -5.91 11.31 12.88
N THR A 434 -6.31 10.50 13.87
CA THR A 434 -5.40 9.79 14.78
C THR A 434 -4.62 8.72 14.02
N LEU A 435 -5.27 7.96 13.14
CA LEU A 435 -4.61 6.96 12.31
C LEU A 435 -3.48 7.58 11.47
N ARG A 436 -3.75 8.72 10.84
CA ARG A 436 -2.72 9.41 10.06
C ARG A 436 -1.52 9.81 10.91
N GLN A 437 -1.76 10.36 12.10
CA GLN A 437 -0.69 10.75 13.01
C GLN A 437 0.14 9.54 13.43
N GLU A 438 -0.48 8.40 13.76
CA GLU A 438 0.21 7.14 14.06
C GLU A 438 1.08 6.69 12.89
N LEU A 439 0.50 6.62 11.69
CA LEU A 439 1.21 6.16 10.49
C LEU A 439 2.40 7.05 10.14
N SER A 440 2.29 8.37 10.35
CA SER A 440 3.39 9.31 10.10
C SER A 440 4.57 9.16 11.06
N GLN A 441 4.36 8.56 12.22
CA GLN A 441 5.38 8.36 13.26
C GLN A 441 5.89 6.92 13.33
N LEU A 442 5.38 6.02 12.49
CA LEU A 442 5.84 4.63 12.47
C LEU A 442 7.34 4.55 12.17
N SER A 443 8.04 3.85 13.04
CA SER A 443 9.42 3.41 12.80
C SER A 443 9.42 1.92 12.49
N VAL A 444 10.12 1.52 11.44
CA VAL A 444 10.26 0.09 11.07
C VAL A 444 10.80 -0.76 12.21
N ASN A 445 11.63 -0.18 13.08
CA ASN A 445 12.15 -0.85 14.27
C ASN A 445 11.09 -1.04 15.38
N ALA A 446 9.92 -0.43 15.23
CA ALA A 446 8.82 -0.56 16.18
C ALA A 446 7.79 -1.64 15.77
N LEU A 447 7.91 -2.19 14.56
CA LEU A 447 7.10 -3.34 14.14
C LEU A 447 7.50 -4.54 14.99
N MET A 448 6.54 -5.03 15.76
CA MET A 448 6.77 -6.22 16.56
C MET A 448 6.75 -7.47 15.67
N PRO A 449 7.51 -8.50 16.04
CA PRO A 449 7.65 -9.71 15.25
C PRO A 449 6.35 -10.45 15.03
#